data_031b0993f45644c58d0c8b243ad14c64
#
_entry.id   031b0993f45644c58d0c8b243ad14c64
#
_cell.length_a   1.000
_cell.length_b   1.000
_cell.length_c   1.000
_cell.angle_alpha   90.00
_cell.angle_beta   90.00
_cell.angle_gamma   90.00
#
_symmetry.space_group_name_H-M   'P 1'
#
loop_
_entity.id
_entity.type
_entity.pdbx_description
1 polymer ?
#
loop_
_entity_poly.entity_id
_entity_poly.type
_entity_poly.pdbx_seq_one_letter_code
_entity_poly.pdbx_strand_id
1 'polypeptide(L)'
;LAASLCVGFPVLRDGLNGLRGRPSSEMMPALAAVAALVQAVTAMLNANVYRGTTGISLLSGMAALGLFLALLGSRVMLAAVKGGYELVTNGVEFEGAYRAKDKDLLRALARDLEQKDPWVLLSRPMKEADGFVEQSLSERASERRARKVSYILLGVALLSGVLFLLAGAGWNKAAAAIAAVLCMGAPLSSTLIAGVASLRLQRAAAAVGAVVPGWQAIEQLGGIDTLQIDADDLFTTDSAQLEDIRIFKGGRIDRAILYAASVLNETHGALRGLFRQIIEDRTDILFPVKDLEQHRGLGFSGWCDNNRILIGT
;
A
#
# COMPACT_ATOMS: atom_id res chain seq x y z
N LEU A 1 3.03 32.52 -16.11
CA LEU A 1 1.80 31.74 -15.94
C LEU A 1 1.42 30.94 -17.18
N ALA A 2 1.37 31.53 -18.40
CA ALA A 2 1.00 30.80 -19.62
C ALA A 2 1.87 29.55 -19.84
N ALA A 3 3.19 29.68 -19.76
CA ALA A 3 4.11 28.54 -19.90
C ALA A 3 3.90 27.49 -18.81
N SER A 4 3.67 27.90 -17.55
CA SER A 4 3.40 26.97 -16.45
C SER A 4 2.05 26.26 -16.61
N LEU A 5 1.05 26.88 -17.20
CA LEU A 5 -0.24 26.26 -17.53
C LEU A 5 -0.08 25.21 -18.66
N CYS A 6 0.73 25.50 -19.69
CA CYS A 6 1.01 24.51 -20.74
C CYS A 6 1.72 23.27 -20.19
N VAL A 7 2.75 23.45 -19.38
CA VAL A 7 3.48 22.34 -18.75
C VAL A 7 2.62 21.62 -17.71
N GLY A 8 1.81 22.38 -16.95
CA GLY A 8 0.91 21.87 -15.93
C GLY A 8 -0.45 21.38 -16.44
N PHE A 9 -0.64 21.31 -17.77
CA PHE A 9 -1.92 20.90 -18.36
C PHE A 9 -2.47 19.57 -17.84
N PRO A 10 -1.66 18.51 -17.66
CA PRO A 10 -2.14 17.27 -17.04
C PRO A 10 -2.75 17.49 -15.67
N VAL A 11 -2.07 18.25 -14.78
CA VAL A 11 -2.55 18.58 -13.45
C VAL A 11 -3.86 19.38 -13.49
N LEU A 12 -3.94 20.34 -14.42
CA LEU A 12 -5.18 21.12 -14.61
C LEU A 12 -6.34 20.24 -15.04
N ARG A 13 -6.13 19.38 -16.02
CA ARG A 13 -7.13 18.45 -16.54
C ARG A 13 -7.63 17.50 -15.45
N ASP A 14 -6.71 16.88 -14.71
CA ASP A 14 -7.04 15.87 -13.69
C ASP A 14 -7.64 16.53 -12.45
N GLY A 15 -7.14 17.71 -12.07
CA GLY A 15 -7.69 18.51 -10.99
C GLY A 15 -9.12 19.02 -11.29
N LEU A 16 -9.40 19.50 -12.49
CA LEU A 16 -10.73 19.92 -12.91
C LEU A 16 -11.69 18.74 -13.09
N ASN A 17 -11.22 17.59 -13.56
CA ASN A 17 -12.01 16.37 -13.60
C ASN A 17 -12.40 15.89 -12.18
N GLY A 18 -11.60 16.24 -11.17
CA GLY A 18 -11.91 16.01 -9.75
C GLY A 18 -13.21 16.69 -9.32
N LEU A 19 -13.58 17.82 -9.90
CA LEU A 19 -14.86 18.50 -9.65
C LEU A 19 -16.07 17.66 -10.07
N ARG A 20 -15.91 16.78 -11.08
CA ARG A 20 -16.97 15.90 -11.60
C ARG A 20 -17.10 14.57 -10.84
N GLY A 21 -16.55 14.48 -9.63
CA GLY A 21 -16.72 13.30 -8.76
C GLY A 21 -15.55 12.31 -8.76
N ARG A 22 -14.50 12.53 -9.56
CA ARG A 22 -13.25 11.74 -9.46
C ARG A 22 -12.30 12.45 -8.49
N PRO A 23 -11.97 11.84 -7.36
CA PRO A 23 -11.08 12.46 -6.39
C PRO A 23 -9.69 12.64 -6.98
N SER A 24 -9.10 13.81 -6.77
CA SER A 24 -7.71 14.09 -7.15
C SER A 24 -7.10 15.08 -6.16
N SER A 25 -5.88 14.78 -5.70
CA SER A 25 -5.08 15.70 -4.89
C SER A 25 -4.64 16.94 -5.68
N GLU A 26 -4.78 16.90 -7.01
CA GLU A 26 -4.41 17.98 -7.94
C GLU A 26 -5.50 19.05 -8.09
N MET A 27 -6.67 18.83 -7.49
CA MET A 27 -7.80 19.73 -7.57
C MET A 27 -7.49 21.13 -6.99
N MET A 28 -6.77 21.20 -5.87
CA MET A 28 -6.37 22.46 -5.24
C MET A 28 -5.42 23.30 -6.10
N PRO A 29 -4.28 22.74 -6.59
CA PRO A 29 -3.39 23.47 -7.49
C PRO A 29 -4.07 23.91 -8.79
N ALA A 30 -4.98 23.08 -9.31
CA ALA A 30 -5.74 23.42 -10.52
C ALA A 30 -6.69 24.61 -10.31
N LEU A 31 -7.45 24.63 -9.21
CA LEU A 31 -8.33 25.75 -8.87
C LEU A 31 -7.55 27.03 -8.61
N ALA A 32 -6.42 26.96 -7.91
CA ALA A 32 -5.54 28.10 -7.70
C ALA A 32 -5.00 28.67 -9.02
N ALA A 33 -4.62 27.78 -9.94
CA ALA A 33 -4.11 28.18 -11.26
C ALA A 33 -5.18 28.85 -12.10
N VAL A 34 -6.41 28.34 -12.11
CA VAL A 34 -7.55 28.96 -12.81
C VAL A 34 -7.87 30.33 -12.22
N ALA A 35 -7.92 30.45 -10.89
CA ALA A 35 -8.19 31.73 -10.23
C ALA A 35 -7.08 32.77 -10.52
N ALA A 36 -5.82 32.37 -10.49
CA ALA A 36 -4.70 33.23 -10.84
C ALA A 36 -4.71 33.63 -12.34
N LEU A 37 -5.19 32.75 -13.22
CA LEU A 37 -5.39 33.10 -14.64
C LEU A 37 -6.47 34.18 -14.80
N VAL A 38 -7.61 34.01 -14.13
CA VAL A 38 -8.69 35.02 -14.14
C VAL A 38 -8.16 36.35 -13.60
N GLN A 39 -7.44 36.34 -12.48
CA GLN A 39 -6.79 37.54 -11.93
C GLN A 39 -5.82 38.18 -12.95
N ALA A 40 -4.98 37.39 -13.62
CA ALA A 40 -4.03 37.90 -14.62
C ALA A 40 -4.75 38.56 -15.81
N VAL A 41 -5.86 37.98 -16.28
CA VAL A 41 -6.68 38.56 -17.33
C VAL A 41 -7.30 39.89 -16.89
N THR A 42 -7.86 39.97 -15.69
CA THR A 42 -8.38 41.23 -15.16
C THR A 42 -7.29 42.29 -14.99
N ALA A 43 -6.07 41.89 -14.64
CA ALA A 43 -4.89 42.76 -14.55
C ALA A 43 -4.44 43.31 -15.93
N MET A 44 -4.53 42.50 -16.99
CA MET A 44 -4.22 42.94 -18.34
C MET A 44 -5.23 43.97 -18.85
N LEU A 45 -6.50 43.80 -18.52
CA LEU A 45 -7.60 44.73 -18.92
C LEU A 45 -7.52 46.05 -18.15
N ASN A 46 -7.04 46.04 -16.88
CA ASN A 46 -7.02 47.20 -16.00
C ASN A 46 -5.65 47.36 -15.31
N ALA A 47 -4.58 47.54 -16.10
CA ALA A 47 -3.20 47.59 -15.60
C ALA A 47 -2.97 48.72 -14.54
N ASN A 48 -3.71 49.82 -14.61
CA ASN A 48 -3.56 50.95 -13.69
C ASN A 48 -3.88 50.59 -12.23
N VAL A 49 -4.82 49.66 -11.98
CA VAL A 49 -5.19 49.20 -10.63
C VAL A 49 -4.08 48.39 -9.98
N TYR A 50 -3.24 47.72 -10.77
CA TYR A 50 -2.15 46.89 -10.30
C TYR A 50 -0.81 47.62 -10.21
N ARG A 51 -0.69 48.85 -10.75
CA ARG A 51 0.54 49.68 -10.75
C ARG A 51 0.64 50.65 -9.60
N GLY A 52 -0.44 50.84 -8.80
CA GLY A 52 -0.48 51.81 -7.69
C GLY A 52 0.21 51.31 -6.41
N THR A 53 0.49 52.27 -5.48
CA THR A 53 1.04 51.94 -4.15
C THR A 53 0.10 51.12 -3.25
N THR A 54 -1.19 51.11 -3.57
CA THR A 54 -2.19 50.21 -2.98
C THR A 54 -2.37 48.96 -3.78
N GLY A 55 -1.33 48.58 -4.53
CA GLY A 55 -1.37 47.56 -5.57
C GLY A 55 -1.82 46.20 -5.07
N ILE A 56 -2.70 45.61 -5.82
CA ILE A 56 -3.12 44.23 -5.66
C ILE A 56 -1.98 43.34 -6.17
N SER A 57 -1.47 42.44 -5.31
CA SER A 57 -0.42 41.51 -5.71
C SER A 57 -0.93 40.46 -6.69
N LEU A 58 -0.18 40.21 -7.77
CA LEU A 58 -0.45 39.12 -8.69
C LEU A 58 0.01 37.80 -8.09
N LEU A 59 -0.91 36.83 -8.00
CA LEU A 59 -0.66 35.51 -7.40
C LEU A 59 -0.25 34.46 -8.44
N SER A 60 0.09 34.88 -9.65
CA SER A 60 0.54 33.99 -10.73
C SER A 60 1.80 33.17 -10.38
N GLY A 61 2.69 33.71 -9.56
CA GLY A 61 3.88 33.01 -9.07
C GLY A 61 3.51 31.88 -8.13
N MET A 62 2.58 32.10 -7.20
CA MET A 62 2.10 31.07 -6.25
C MET A 62 1.37 29.94 -7.00
N ALA A 63 0.53 30.29 -7.98
CA ALA A 63 -0.15 29.32 -8.82
C ALA A 63 0.84 28.47 -9.64
N ALA A 64 1.86 29.09 -10.23
CA ALA A 64 2.92 28.40 -10.97
C ALA A 64 3.72 27.45 -10.05
N LEU A 65 4.06 27.89 -8.84
CA LEU A 65 4.70 27.06 -7.83
C LEU A 65 3.80 25.87 -7.44
N GLY A 66 2.50 26.09 -7.24
CA GLY A 66 1.54 25.03 -6.93
C GLY A 66 1.48 23.97 -8.03
N LEU A 67 1.43 24.38 -9.31
CA LEU A 67 1.48 23.44 -10.43
C LEU A 67 2.80 22.67 -10.49
N PHE A 68 3.92 23.34 -10.27
CA PHE A 68 5.23 22.70 -10.22
C PHE A 68 5.31 21.65 -9.11
N LEU A 69 4.87 21.98 -7.90
CA LEU A 69 4.86 21.06 -6.76
C LEU A 69 3.92 19.86 -7.01
N ALA A 70 2.78 20.09 -7.65
CA ALA A 70 1.87 19.02 -8.03
C ALA A 70 2.51 18.08 -9.06
N LEU A 71 3.11 18.60 -10.13
CA LEU A 71 3.84 17.80 -11.14
C LEU A 71 4.98 16.99 -10.52
N LEU A 72 5.75 17.61 -9.64
CA LEU A 72 6.83 16.92 -8.93
C LEU A 72 6.28 15.80 -8.05
N GLY A 73 5.18 16.07 -7.34
CA GLY A 73 4.49 15.09 -6.51
C GLY A 73 3.99 13.90 -7.30
N SER A 74 3.35 14.14 -8.45
CA SER A 74 2.86 13.08 -9.33
C SER A 74 4.00 12.22 -9.89
N ARG A 75 5.15 12.83 -10.25
CA ARG A 75 6.33 12.08 -10.67
C ARG A 75 6.92 11.22 -9.56
N VAL A 76 7.04 11.76 -8.35
CA VAL A 76 7.53 11.01 -7.19
C VAL A 76 6.60 9.85 -6.86
N MET A 77 5.29 10.07 -6.97
CA MET A 77 4.30 9.03 -6.78
C MET A 77 4.43 7.90 -7.81
N LEU A 78 4.57 8.27 -9.08
CA LEU A 78 4.76 7.30 -10.16
C LEU A 78 6.05 6.48 -9.96
N ALA A 79 7.12 7.12 -9.47
CA ALA A 79 8.37 6.42 -9.14
C ALA A 79 8.18 5.38 -8.02
N ALA A 80 7.34 5.69 -7.01
CA ALA A 80 7.00 4.73 -5.95
C ALA A 80 6.23 3.52 -6.50
N VAL A 81 5.22 3.76 -7.34
CA VAL A 81 4.42 2.69 -7.98
C VAL A 81 5.30 1.84 -8.90
N LYS A 82 6.14 2.49 -9.73
CA LYS A 82 7.04 1.80 -10.64
C LYS A 82 8.03 0.90 -9.89
N GLY A 83 8.65 1.40 -8.82
CA GLY A 83 9.58 0.60 -8.02
C GLY A 83 8.92 -0.60 -7.35
N GLY A 84 7.68 -0.47 -6.88
CA GLY A 84 6.91 -1.61 -6.36
C GLY A 84 6.55 -2.62 -7.46
N TYR A 85 6.12 -2.14 -8.62
CA TYR A 85 5.76 -2.98 -9.76
C TYR A 85 6.96 -3.80 -10.28
N GLU A 86 8.14 -3.19 -10.39
CA GLU A 86 9.36 -3.88 -10.81
C GLU A 86 9.74 -5.03 -9.87
N LEU A 87 9.54 -4.86 -8.56
CA LEU A 87 9.80 -5.93 -7.59
C LEU A 87 8.84 -7.11 -7.73
N VAL A 88 7.57 -6.83 -7.97
CA VAL A 88 6.53 -7.88 -8.10
C VAL A 88 6.61 -8.63 -9.43
N THR A 89 7.14 -7.99 -10.48
CA THR A 89 7.23 -8.60 -11.83
C THR A 89 8.56 -9.28 -12.12
N ASN A 90 9.49 -9.33 -11.17
CA ASN A 90 10.81 -9.97 -11.36
C ASN A 90 10.77 -11.51 -11.50
N GLY A 91 9.59 -12.12 -11.57
CA GLY A 91 9.43 -13.56 -11.80
C GLY A 91 9.74 -14.45 -10.58
N VAL A 92 9.98 -13.85 -9.43
CA VAL A 92 10.17 -14.57 -8.15
C VAL A 92 8.80 -14.85 -7.53
N GLU A 93 8.59 -16.04 -7.02
CA GLU A 93 7.40 -16.35 -6.21
C GLU A 93 7.42 -15.50 -4.94
N PHE A 94 6.28 -14.93 -4.58
CA PHE A 94 6.13 -14.09 -3.39
C PHE A 94 4.88 -14.46 -2.60
N GLU A 95 4.91 -14.17 -1.30
CA GLU A 95 3.76 -14.33 -0.44
C GLU A 95 2.85 -13.11 -0.52
N GLY A 96 1.61 -13.33 -0.90
CA GLY A 96 0.61 -12.27 -1.02
C GLY A 96 -0.39 -12.29 0.13
N ALA A 97 -0.47 -11.19 0.89
CA ALA A 97 -1.49 -11.03 1.92
C ALA A 97 -2.82 -10.58 1.31
N TYR A 98 -3.90 -11.27 1.62
CA TYR A 98 -5.25 -10.96 1.15
C TYR A 98 -6.28 -11.07 2.26
N ARG A 99 -7.38 -10.34 2.13
CA ARG A 99 -8.47 -10.40 3.10
C ARG A 99 -9.23 -11.71 2.98
N ALA A 100 -9.37 -12.42 4.10
CA ALA A 100 -10.22 -13.61 4.18
C ALA A 100 -11.67 -13.26 3.86
N LYS A 101 -12.28 -14.02 2.95
CA LYS A 101 -13.70 -13.89 2.58
C LYS A 101 -14.53 -15.11 2.99
N ASP A 102 -13.86 -16.16 3.43
CA ASP A 102 -14.50 -17.40 3.88
C ASP A 102 -15.22 -17.18 5.20
N LYS A 103 -16.55 -17.31 5.17
CA LYS A 103 -17.41 -17.08 6.33
C LYS A 103 -17.24 -18.14 7.42
N ASP A 104 -16.90 -19.36 7.05
CA ASP A 104 -16.78 -20.47 7.99
C ASP A 104 -15.43 -20.37 8.74
N LEU A 105 -14.37 -20.02 8.04
CA LEU A 105 -13.08 -19.69 8.63
C LEU A 105 -13.20 -18.49 9.59
N LEU A 106 -13.86 -17.41 9.15
CA LEU A 106 -14.06 -16.23 9.97
C LEU A 106 -14.88 -16.51 11.22
N ARG A 107 -15.89 -17.40 11.15
CA ARG A 107 -16.68 -17.82 12.32
C ARG A 107 -15.88 -18.68 13.28
N ALA A 108 -15.02 -19.56 12.78
CA ALA A 108 -14.14 -20.36 13.63
C ALA A 108 -13.16 -19.47 14.40
N LEU A 109 -12.47 -18.56 13.69
CA LEU A 109 -11.56 -17.59 14.30
C LEU A 109 -12.28 -16.61 15.26
N ALA A 110 -13.53 -16.22 14.94
CA ALA A 110 -14.33 -15.37 15.80
C ALA A 110 -14.61 -16.01 17.17
N ARG A 111 -14.78 -17.34 17.21
CA ARG A 111 -14.95 -18.09 18.46
C ARG A 111 -13.66 -18.14 19.26
N ASP A 112 -12.54 -18.39 18.58
CA ASP A 112 -11.23 -18.51 19.23
C ASP A 112 -10.72 -17.18 19.79
N LEU A 113 -11.03 -16.07 19.10
CA LEU A 113 -10.61 -14.71 19.47
C LEU A 113 -11.67 -13.96 20.32
N GLU A 114 -12.83 -14.57 20.62
CA GLU A 114 -13.96 -13.94 21.31
C GLU A 114 -14.46 -12.63 20.65
N GLN A 115 -14.21 -12.47 19.36
CA GLN A 115 -14.62 -11.30 18.57
C GLN A 115 -15.81 -11.62 17.67
N LYS A 116 -16.78 -10.71 17.59
CA LYS A 116 -17.98 -10.92 16.77
C LYS A 116 -17.73 -10.93 15.26
N ASP A 117 -16.71 -10.18 14.79
CA ASP A 117 -16.44 -9.98 13.35
C ASP A 117 -14.94 -9.73 13.15
N PRO A 118 -14.10 -10.78 13.25
CA PRO A 118 -12.66 -10.62 13.12
C PRO A 118 -12.29 -10.22 11.68
N TRP A 119 -11.45 -9.20 11.56
CA TRP A 119 -10.89 -8.81 10.30
C TRP A 119 -9.55 -9.53 10.10
N VAL A 120 -9.50 -10.48 9.17
CA VAL A 120 -8.39 -11.41 9.03
C VAL A 120 -7.71 -11.24 7.67
N LEU A 121 -6.39 -11.13 7.68
CA LEU A 121 -5.54 -11.28 6.51
C LEU A 121 -4.92 -12.66 6.52
N LEU A 122 -4.93 -13.29 5.35
CA LEU A 122 -4.27 -14.57 5.08
C LEU A 122 -3.14 -14.35 4.11
N SER A 123 -2.04 -15.08 4.26
CA SER A 123 -0.96 -15.15 3.28
C SER A 123 -1.12 -16.38 2.39
N ARG A 124 -0.73 -16.26 1.14
CA ARG A 124 -0.60 -17.37 0.21
C ARG A 124 0.50 -17.11 -0.81
N PRO A 125 1.19 -18.15 -1.31
CA PRO A 125 2.13 -18.00 -2.41
C PRO A 125 1.40 -17.52 -3.67
N MET A 126 1.96 -16.53 -4.34
CA MET A 126 1.44 -15.94 -5.57
C MET A 126 2.56 -15.83 -6.60
N LYS A 127 2.21 -16.04 -7.88
CA LYS A 127 3.15 -15.84 -9.02
C LYS A 127 2.88 -14.55 -9.77
N GLU A 128 1.66 -14.04 -9.67
CA GLU A 128 1.20 -12.85 -10.37
C GLU A 128 0.50 -11.91 -9.38
N ALA A 129 0.80 -10.63 -9.47
CA ALA A 129 0.15 -9.60 -8.66
C ALA A 129 -0.99 -8.94 -9.44
N ASP A 130 -2.05 -9.70 -9.66
CA ASP A 130 -3.26 -9.20 -10.30
C ASP A 130 -3.80 -7.96 -9.60
N GLY A 131 -4.09 -6.92 -10.39
CA GLY A 131 -4.65 -5.68 -9.85
C GLY A 131 -3.66 -4.81 -9.05
N PHE A 132 -2.34 -5.10 -9.04
CA PHE A 132 -1.35 -4.32 -8.31
C PHE A 132 -1.36 -2.83 -8.70
N VAL A 133 -1.39 -2.53 -10.00
CA VAL A 133 -1.40 -1.15 -10.51
C VAL A 133 -2.69 -0.44 -10.11
N GLU A 134 -3.83 -1.12 -10.23
CA GLU A 134 -5.13 -0.57 -9.87
C GLU A 134 -5.21 -0.28 -8.36
N GLN A 135 -4.73 -1.18 -7.53
CA GLN A 135 -4.66 -0.98 -6.07
C GLN A 135 -3.69 0.13 -5.69
N SER A 136 -2.52 0.20 -6.34
CA SER A 136 -1.51 1.24 -6.11
C SER A 136 -2.01 2.64 -6.48
N LEU A 137 -2.90 2.74 -7.46
CA LEU A 137 -3.54 3.98 -7.92
C LEU A 137 -4.92 4.20 -7.30
N SER A 138 -5.34 3.36 -6.35
CA SER A 138 -6.64 3.50 -5.68
C SER A 138 -6.73 4.79 -4.86
N GLU A 139 -7.96 5.30 -4.70
CA GLU A 139 -8.24 6.53 -3.95
C GLU A 139 -7.73 6.43 -2.51
N ARG A 140 -6.96 7.41 -2.08
CA ARG A 140 -6.47 7.55 -0.70
C ARG A 140 -7.48 8.28 0.17
N ALA A 141 -7.48 7.99 1.48
CA ALA A 141 -8.28 8.74 2.44
C ALA A 141 -7.91 10.23 2.47
N SER A 142 -6.63 10.58 2.23
CA SER A 142 -6.15 11.96 2.10
C SER A 142 -6.78 12.70 0.91
N GLU A 143 -6.93 12.04 -0.23
CA GLU A 143 -7.56 12.60 -1.44
C GLU A 143 -9.05 12.88 -1.22
N ARG A 144 -9.74 11.97 -0.55
CA ARG A 144 -11.14 12.13 -0.18
C ARG A 144 -11.34 13.33 0.77
N ARG A 145 -10.42 13.53 1.72
CA ARG A 145 -10.44 14.71 2.60
C ARG A 145 -10.08 15.97 1.83
N ALA A 146 -9.05 15.93 0.98
CA ALA A 146 -8.64 17.07 0.16
C ALA A 146 -9.78 17.57 -0.73
N ARG A 147 -10.56 16.67 -1.33
CA ARG A 147 -11.75 17.03 -2.10
C ARG A 147 -12.77 17.82 -1.29
N LYS A 148 -13.10 17.37 -0.07
CA LYS A 148 -14.03 18.09 0.81
C LYS A 148 -13.52 19.48 1.13
N VAL A 149 -12.25 19.61 1.48
CA VAL A 149 -11.60 20.91 1.77
C VAL A 149 -11.57 21.79 0.53
N SER A 150 -11.34 21.24 -0.66
CA SER A 150 -11.37 21.99 -1.93
C SER A 150 -12.70 22.63 -2.19
N TYR A 151 -13.81 21.92 -1.98
CA TYR A 151 -15.16 22.48 -2.15
C TYR A 151 -15.45 23.58 -1.14
N ILE A 152 -15.04 23.42 0.11
CA ILE A 152 -15.19 24.44 1.14
C ILE A 152 -14.40 25.69 0.75
N LEU A 153 -13.12 25.54 0.37
CA LEU A 153 -12.28 26.67 -0.05
C LEU A 153 -12.83 27.37 -1.31
N LEU A 154 -13.35 26.61 -2.26
CA LEU A 154 -13.98 27.18 -3.44
C LEU A 154 -15.21 28.00 -3.04
N GLY A 155 -16.05 27.49 -2.14
CA GLY A 155 -17.19 28.22 -1.60
C GLY A 155 -16.80 29.52 -0.89
N VAL A 156 -15.77 29.48 -0.02
CA VAL A 156 -15.21 30.64 0.67
C VAL A 156 -14.62 31.65 -0.33
N ALA A 157 -13.91 31.17 -1.34
CA ALA A 157 -13.34 32.04 -2.38
C ALA A 157 -14.43 32.76 -3.18
N LEU A 158 -15.46 32.05 -3.60
CA LEU A 158 -16.58 32.66 -4.33
C LEU A 158 -17.34 33.65 -3.45
N LEU A 159 -17.59 33.28 -2.19
CA LEU A 159 -18.25 34.19 -1.22
C LEU A 159 -17.43 35.46 -1.01
N SER A 160 -16.10 35.35 -0.85
CA SER A 160 -15.22 36.52 -0.73
C SER A 160 -15.33 37.44 -1.96
N GLY A 161 -15.29 36.86 -3.16
CA GLY A 161 -15.43 37.58 -4.40
C GLY A 161 -16.78 38.36 -4.49
N VAL A 162 -17.90 37.70 -4.12
CA VAL A 162 -19.23 38.32 -4.07
C VAL A 162 -19.25 39.45 -3.05
N LEU A 163 -18.71 39.27 -1.86
CA LEU A 163 -18.66 40.32 -0.84
C LEU A 163 -17.88 41.54 -1.34
N PHE A 164 -16.76 41.39 -2.03
CA PHE A 164 -16.03 42.52 -2.62
C PHE A 164 -16.80 43.24 -3.72
N LEU A 165 -17.59 42.49 -4.52
CA LEU A 165 -18.46 43.10 -5.53
C LEU A 165 -19.62 43.91 -4.88
N LEU A 166 -20.24 43.34 -3.86
CA LEU A 166 -21.33 44.04 -3.12
C LEU A 166 -20.83 45.29 -2.38
N ALA A 167 -19.58 45.25 -1.90
CA ALA A 167 -18.91 46.40 -1.31
C ALA A 167 -18.50 47.49 -2.33
N GLY A 168 -18.82 47.31 -3.62
CA GLY A 168 -18.46 48.28 -4.67
C GLY A 168 -16.98 48.30 -5.03
N ALA A 169 -16.22 47.28 -4.65
CA ALA A 169 -14.76 47.29 -4.80
C ALA A 169 -14.30 47.00 -6.24
N GLY A 170 -15.21 46.62 -7.14
CA GLY A 170 -14.92 46.33 -8.54
C GLY A 170 -14.36 44.91 -8.81
N TRP A 171 -14.46 44.52 -10.07
CA TRP A 171 -14.10 43.16 -10.51
C TRP A 171 -12.64 42.76 -10.24
N ASN A 172 -11.71 43.72 -10.31
CA ASN A 172 -10.28 43.46 -10.12
C ASN A 172 -9.99 42.99 -8.68
N LYS A 173 -10.61 43.67 -7.68
CA LYS A 173 -10.44 43.29 -6.28
C LYS A 173 -11.16 41.99 -5.94
N ALA A 174 -12.35 41.78 -6.55
CA ALA A 174 -13.05 40.50 -6.41
C ALA A 174 -12.26 39.30 -6.94
N ALA A 175 -11.70 39.42 -8.16
CA ALA A 175 -10.84 38.41 -8.75
C ALA A 175 -9.57 38.15 -7.91
N ALA A 176 -8.96 39.23 -7.37
CA ALA A 176 -7.82 39.13 -6.50
C ALA A 176 -8.14 38.43 -5.18
N ALA A 177 -9.32 38.70 -4.59
CA ALA A 177 -9.77 38.04 -3.36
C ALA A 177 -10.00 36.54 -3.59
N ILE A 178 -10.63 36.15 -4.70
CA ILE A 178 -10.80 34.74 -5.08
C ILE A 178 -9.44 34.06 -5.24
N ALA A 179 -8.53 34.67 -5.99
CA ALA A 179 -7.18 34.14 -6.19
C ALA A 179 -6.39 34.04 -4.89
N ALA A 180 -6.51 35.04 -3.99
CA ALA A 180 -5.85 35.01 -2.70
C ALA A 180 -6.31 33.85 -1.84
N VAL A 181 -7.62 33.62 -1.72
CA VAL A 181 -8.15 32.50 -0.94
C VAL A 181 -7.69 31.15 -1.52
N LEU A 182 -7.72 30.95 -2.85
CA LEU A 182 -7.35 29.69 -3.45
C LEU A 182 -5.84 29.47 -3.52
N CYS A 183 -5.02 30.51 -3.73
CA CYS A 183 -3.56 30.35 -3.79
C CYS A 183 -2.91 30.26 -2.41
N MET A 184 -3.44 30.98 -1.41
CA MET A 184 -2.85 31.05 -0.06
C MET A 184 -3.54 30.11 0.94
N GLY A 185 -4.84 29.87 0.78
CA GLY A 185 -5.61 28.96 1.64
C GLY A 185 -5.46 27.48 1.27
N ALA A 186 -5.03 27.16 0.04
CA ALA A 186 -4.89 25.80 -0.42
C ALA A 186 -3.53 25.20 -0.09
N PRO A 187 -3.45 23.94 0.37
CA PRO A 187 -2.18 23.24 0.57
C PRO A 187 -1.60 22.81 -0.78
N LEU A 188 -0.95 23.71 -1.51
CA LEU A 188 -0.38 23.49 -2.85
C LEU A 188 0.65 22.36 -2.91
N SER A 189 1.28 22.03 -1.78
CA SER A 189 2.29 20.96 -1.66
C SER A 189 1.69 19.57 -1.31
N SER A 190 0.38 19.44 -1.19
CA SER A 190 -0.27 18.20 -0.72
C SER A 190 0.10 16.96 -1.55
N THR A 191 0.15 17.10 -2.87
CA THR A 191 0.52 16.02 -3.80
C THR A 191 1.99 15.61 -3.62
N LEU A 192 2.89 16.57 -3.42
CA LEU A 192 4.31 16.30 -3.19
C LEU A 192 4.53 15.57 -1.87
N ILE A 193 3.89 16.03 -0.80
CA ILE A 193 3.97 15.39 0.53
C ILE A 193 3.50 13.94 0.44
N ALA A 194 2.36 13.70 -0.21
CA ALA A 194 1.82 12.35 -0.41
C ALA A 194 2.76 11.47 -1.27
N GLY A 195 3.33 12.02 -2.34
CA GLY A 195 4.28 11.32 -3.19
C GLY A 195 5.55 10.91 -2.46
N VAL A 196 6.15 11.84 -1.71
CA VAL A 196 7.36 11.58 -0.90
C VAL A 196 7.09 10.53 0.18
N ALA A 197 5.95 10.61 0.86
CA ALA A 197 5.55 9.61 1.85
C ALA A 197 5.40 8.22 1.22
N SER A 198 4.76 8.12 0.05
CA SER A 198 4.61 6.86 -0.69
C SER A 198 5.95 6.28 -1.13
N LEU A 199 6.87 7.12 -1.63
CA LEU A 199 8.20 6.66 -2.04
C LEU A 199 9.05 6.18 -0.86
N ARG A 200 9.01 6.89 0.27
CA ARG A 200 9.72 6.46 1.49
C ARG A 200 9.20 5.14 2.01
N LEU A 201 7.88 4.97 2.02
CA LEU A 201 7.25 3.73 2.45
C LEU A 201 7.62 2.57 1.53
N GLN A 202 7.51 2.76 0.22
CA GLN A 202 7.89 1.72 -0.75
C GLN A 202 9.37 1.32 -0.58
N ARG A 203 10.28 2.29 -0.36
CA ARG A 203 11.70 2.00 -0.10
C ARG A 203 11.92 1.26 1.22
N ALA A 204 11.21 1.64 2.27
CA ALA A 204 11.30 0.96 3.57
C ALA A 204 10.77 -0.48 3.47
N ALA A 205 9.65 -0.69 2.78
CA ALA A 205 9.13 -2.03 2.52
C ALA A 205 10.08 -2.87 1.67
N ALA A 206 10.62 -2.31 0.59
CA ALA A 206 11.58 -2.99 -0.28
C ALA A 206 12.87 -3.41 0.45
N ALA A 207 13.31 -2.64 1.45
CA ALA A 207 14.49 -2.98 2.25
C ALA A 207 14.32 -4.27 3.07
N VAL A 208 13.08 -4.65 3.38
CA VAL A 208 12.73 -5.91 4.06
C VAL A 208 12.12 -6.95 3.12
N GLY A 209 12.25 -6.74 1.80
CA GLY A 209 11.72 -7.67 0.80
C GLY A 209 10.19 -7.62 0.64
N ALA A 210 9.54 -6.57 1.11
CA ALA A 210 8.09 -6.42 1.03
C ALA A 210 7.68 -5.37 -0.02
N VAL A 211 6.48 -5.53 -0.58
CA VAL A 211 5.86 -4.56 -1.47
C VAL A 211 4.45 -4.25 -0.98
N VAL A 212 4.10 -2.97 -0.90
CA VAL A 212 2.77 -2.55 -0.45
C VAL A 212 2.01 -1.92 -1.63
N PRO A 213 0.91 -2.53 -2.08
CA PRO A 213 0.09 -2.01 -3.16
C PRO A 213 -0.80 -0.86 -2.68
N GLY A 214 -0.19 0.35 -2.58
CA GLY A 214 -0.92 1.58 -2.27
C GLY A 214 -1.29 1.79 -0.80
N TRP A 215 -1.90 2.94 -0.53
CA TRP A 215 -2.23 3.38 0.84
C TRP A 215 -3.39 2.63 1.47
N GLN A 216 -4.29 2.07 0.67
CA GLN A 216 -5.41 1.28 1.18
C GLN A 216 -4.93 0.03 1.92
N ALA A 217 -3.89 -0.62 1.40
CA ALA A 217 -3.27 -1.77 2.07
C ALA A 217 -2.66 -1.36 3.43
N ILE A 218 -2.05 -0.17 3.53
CA ILE A 218 -1.48 0.34 4.78
C ILE A 218 -2.54 0.70 5.80
N GLU A 219 -3.62 1.33 5.37
CA GLU A 219 -4.76 1.62 6.25
C GLU A 219 -5.34 0.32 6.83
N GLN A 220 -5.31 -0.74 6.04
CA GLN A 220 -5.73 -2.06 6.46
C GLN A 220 -4.73 -2.69 7.44
N LEU A 221 -3.43 -2.65 7.14
CA LEU A 221 -2.39 -3.16 8.02
C LEU A 221 -2.30 -2.39 9.34
N GLY A 222 -2.55 -1.09 9.32
CA GLY A 222 -2.52 -0.25 10.52
C GLY A 222 -3.63 -0.55 11.54
N GLY A 223 -4.65 -1.32 11.17
CA GLY A 223 -5.71 -1.79 12.06
C GLY A 223 -5.45 -3.18 12.67
N ILE A 224 -4.31 -3.83 12.36
CA ILE A 224 -3.96 -5.14 12.88
C ILE A 224 -3.31 -4.96 14.25
N ASP A 225 -3.85 -5.63 15.26
CA ASP A 225 -3.38 -5.65 16.64
C ASP A 225 -2.88 -7.03 17.06
N THR A 226 -3.20 -8.06 16.31
CA THR A 226 -2.86 -9.45 16.61
C THR A 226 -2.19 -10.12 15.41
N LEU A 227 -1.05 -10.76 15.62
CA LEU A 227 -0.32 -11.53 14.62
C LEU A 227 -0.20 -12.98 15.07
N GLN A 228 -0.79 -13.89 14.31
CA GLN A 228 -0.59 -15.33 14.49
C GLN A 228 0.54 -15.78 13.56
N ILE A 229 1.60 -16.33 14.12
CA ILE A 229 2.76 -16.82 13.41
C ILE A 229 2.91 -18.31 13.75
N ASP A 230 3.09 -19.14 12.72
CA ASP A 230 3.48 -20.53 12.93
C ASP A 230 4.98 -20.63 13.27
N ALA A 231 5.34 -21.64 14.03
CA ALA A 231 6.75 -21.90 14.36
C ALA A 231 7.59 -22.11 13.08
N ASP A 232 7.00 -22.67 12.05
CA ASP A 232 7.63 -22.91 10.75
C ASP A 232 7.98 -21.62 9.98
N ASP A 233 7.21 -20.53 10.21
CA ASP A 233 7.48 -19.21 9.65
C ASP A 233 8.69 -18.53 10.33
N LEU A 234 8.93 -18.84 11.60
CA LEU A 234 10.03 -18.29 12.39
C LEU A 234 11.31 -19.11 12.27
N PHE A 235 11.15 -20.43 12.22
CA PHE A 235 12.27 -21.39 12.15
C PHE A 235 12.29 -22.02 10.75
N THR A 236 13.00 -21.40 9.84
CA THR A 236 13.21 -21.93 8.49
C THR A 236 14.00 -23.24 8.55
N THR A 237 13.91 -24.06 7.51
CA THR A 237 14.64 -25.34 7.39
C THR A 237 16.14 -25.22 7.67
N ASP A 238 16.75 -24.07 7.36
CA ASP A 238 18.16 -23.79 7.60
C ASP A 238 18.50 -23.56 9.08
N SER A 239 17.51 -23.34 9.94
CA SER A 239 17.70 -23.13 11.37
C SER A 239 17.76 -24.43 12.17
N ALA A 240 17.29 -25.54 11.59
CA ALA A 240 17.36 -26.87 12.20
C ALA A 240 18.63 -27.59 11.75
N GLN A 241 19.49 -27.97 12.68
CA GLN A 241 20.70 -28.77 12.42
C GLN A 241 20.61 -30.09 13.18
N LEU A 242 21.05 -31.18 12.49
CA LEU A 242 21.15 -32.47 13.12
C LEU A 242 22.44 -32.51 13.93
N GLU A 243 22.33 -32.59 15.26
CA GLU A 243 23.49 -32.68 16.14
C GLU A 243 23.92 -34.13 16.37
N ASP A 244 23.00 -35.04 16.64
CA ASP A 244 23.31 -36.44 16.96
C ASP A 244 22.10 -37.35 16.70
N ILE A 245 22.40 -38.62 16.34
CA ILE A 245 21.38 -39.66 16.18
C ILE A 245 21.71 -40.80 17.15
N ARG A 246 20.83 -40.99 18.15
CA ARG A 246 20.98 -42.09 19.14
C ARG A 246 19.93 -43.16 18.92
N ILE A 247 20.39 -44.40 18.81
CA ILE A 247 19.51 -45.55 18.59
C ILE A 247 19.55 -46.48 19.78
N PHE A 248 18.44 -47.06 20.12
CA PHE A 248 18.36 -48.09 21.16
C PHE A 248 19.00 -49.39 20.64
N LYS A 249 19.54 -50.20 21.56
CA LYS A 249 20.17 -51.49 21.25
C LYS A 249 19.25 -52.35 20.37
N GLY A 250 19.77 -52.77 19.20
CA GLY A 250 19.04 -53.60 18.25
C GLY A 250 18.30 -52.83 17.14
N GLY A 251 18.24 -51.49 17.21
CA GLY A 251 17.67 -50.66 16.14
C GLY A 251 18.63 -50.51 14.93
N ARG A 252 18.04 -50.34 13.75
CA ARG A 252 18.82 -50.04 12.51
C ARG A 252 18.63 -48.54 12.18
N ILE A 253 19.74 -47.83 12.10
CA ILE A 253 19.80 -46.39 11.86
C ILE A 253 19.14 -46.02 10.55
N ASP A 254 19.46 -46.75 9.50
CA ASP A 254 18.99 -46.54 8.13
C ASP A 254 17.44 -46.59 8.07
N ARG A 255 16.83 -47.58 8.71
CA ARG A 255 15.38 -47.73 8.76
C ARG A 255 14.70 -46.65 9.60
N ALA A 256 15.31 -46.27 10.73
CA ALA A 256 14.77 -45.22 11.59
C ALA A 256 14.74 -43.88 10.84
N ILE A 257 15.80 -43.53 10.13
CA ILE A 257 15.86 -42.31 9.31
C ILE A 257 14.82 -42.37 8.18
N LEU A 258 14.72 -43.49 7.46
CA LEU A 258 13.74 -43.62 6.37
C LEU A 258 12.32 -43.59 6.84
N TYR A 259 11.96 -44.18 7.96
CA TYR A 259 10.62 -44.10 8.53
C TYR A 259 10.29 -42.66 8.98
N ALA A 260 11.24 -42.01 9.67
CA ALA A 260 11.04 -40.61 10.06
C ALA A 260 10.93 -39.70 8.83
N ALA A 261 11.81 -39.85 7.85
CA ALA A 261 11.72 -39.09 6.60
C ALA A 261 10.41 -39.32 5.84
N SER A 262 9.91 -40.56 5.80
CA SER A 262 8.65 -40.91 5.14
C SER A 262 7.45 -40.18 5.79
N VAL A 263 7.34 -40.25 7.12
CA VAL A 263 6.27 -39.56 7.86
C VAL A 263 6.40 -38.04 7.73
N LEU A 264 7.60 -37.50 7.90
CA LEU A 264 7.83 -36.06 7.84
C LEU A 264 7.67 -35.49 6.41
N ASN A 265 7.90 -36.29 5.37
CA ASN A 265 7.67 -35.84 4.00
C ASN A 265 6.20 -35.53 3.70
N GLU A 266 5.28 -36.21 4.37
CA GLU A 266 3.82 -35.94 4.27
C GLU A 266 3.36 -34.81 5.20
N THR A 267 4.26 -34.28 6.04
CA THR A 267 3.97 -33.17 6.96
C THR A 267 4.56 -31.86 6.44
N HIS A 268 4.24 -30.76 7.12
CA HIS A 268 4.84 -29.44 6.87
C HIS A 268 5.73 -29.09 8.04
N GLY A 269 6.83 -28.33 7.79
CA GLY A 269 7.70 -27.82 8.85
C GLY A 269 9.19 -28.00 8.61
N ALA A 270 10.01 -27.39 9.48
CA ALA A 270 11.46 -27.37 9.42
C ALA A 270 12.10 -28.77 9.39
N LEU A 271 11.52 -29.73 10.11
CA LEU A 271 12.00 -31.10 10.15
C LEU A 271 11.89 -31.81 8.79
N ARG A 272 10.87 -31.48 7.98
CA ARG A 272 10.74 -32.01 6.61
C ARG A 272 11.97 -31.67 5.77
N GLY A 273 12.41 -30.41 5.79
CA GLY A 273 13.58 -29.96 5.05
C GLY A 273 14.85 -30.63 5.53
N LEU A 274 15.04 -30.72 6.84
CA LEU A 274 16.19 -31.39 7.44
C LEU A 274 16.29 -32.86 7.01
N PHE A 275 15.17 -33.61 7.11
CA PHE A 275 15.19 -35.02 6.71
C PHE A 275 15.32 -35.22 5.20
N ARG A 276 14.83 -34.30 4.37
CA ARG A 276 15.13 -34.31 2.92
C ARG A 276 16.61 -34.13 2.63
N GLN A 277 17.27 -33.22 3.31
CA GLN A 277 18.72 -33.07 3.19
C GLN A 277 19.48 -34.35 3.60
N ILE A 278 19.07 -35.01 4.69
CA ILE A 278 19.71 -36.27 5.17
C ILE A 278 19.56 -37.39 4.13
N ILE A 279 18.46 -37.47 3.42
CA ILE A 279 18.21 -38.47 2.37
C ILE A 279 18.67 -38.00 0.97
N GLU A 280 19.35 -36.84 0.87
CA GLU A 280 19.86 -36.27 -0.38
C GLU A 280 18.72 -36.06 -1.42
N ASP A 281 17.54 -35.61 -0.97
CA ASP A 281 16.31 -35.44 -1.77
C ASP A 281 15.82 -36.72 -2.51
N ARG A 282 16.31 -37.88 -2.12
CA ARG A 282 15.89 -39.17 -2.70
C ARG A 282 14.52 -39.60 -2.19
N THR A 283 13.48 -38.98 -2.71
CA THR A 283 12.08 -39.31 -2.36
C THR A 283 11.63 -40.68 -2.89
N ASP A 284 12.36 -41.28 -3.83
CA ASP A 284 12.13 -42.59 -4.40
C ASP A 284 12.32 -43.74 -3.40
N ILE A 285 13.08 -43.53 -2.33
CA ILE A 285 13.34 -44.55 -1.30
C ILE A 285 12.36 -44.49 -0.12
N LEU A 286 11.46 -43.52 -0.10
CA LEU A 286 10.50 -43.34 0.98
C LEU A 286 9.39 -44.37 0.94
N PHE A 287 8.92 -44.76 2.12
CA PHE A 287 7.80 -45.67 2.25
C PHE A 287 6.48 -44.94 2.14
N PRO A 288 5.42 -45.54 1.58
CA PRO A 288 4.08 -44.96 1.61
C PRO A 288 3.56 -44.90 3.05
N VAL A 289 3.06 -43.74 3.45
CA VAL A 289 2.48 -43.52 4.78
C VAL A 289 0.97 -43.65 4.71
N LYS A 290 0.40 -44.38 5.67
CA LYS A 290 -1.05 -44.51 5.85
C LYS A 290 -1.44 -44.00 7.23
N ASP A 291 -2.67 -43.53 7.33
CA ASP A 291 -3.30 -43.08 8.58
C ASP A 291 -2.42 -42.09 9.35
N LEU A 292 -1.95 -41.04 8.62
CA LEU A 292 -1.18 -39.96 9.24
C LEU A 292 -2.08 -39.12 10.12
N GLU A 293 -1.78 -39.07 11.42
CA GLU A 293 -2.47 -38.26 12.41
C GLU A 293 -1.51 -37.26 13.03
N GLN A 294 -1.96 -36.01 13.13
CA GLN A 294 -1.25 -34.98 13.86
C GLN A 294 -1.84 -34.84 15.27
N HIS A 295 -1.01 -35.04 16.28
CA HIS A 295 -1.38 -34.85 17.67
C HIS A 295 -0.85 -33.49 18.16
N ARG A 296 -1.75 -32.56 18.39
CA ARG A 296 -1.40 -31.18 18.81
C ARG A 296 -0.48 -31.19 20.04
N GLY A 297 0.71 -30.60 19.92
CA GLY A 297 1.70 -30.51 21.01
C GLY A 297 2.44 -31.80 21.35
N LEU A 298 2.18 -32.91 20.63
CA LEU A 298 2.82 -34.20 20.86
C LEU A 298 3.59 -34.75 19.66
N GLY A 299 3.24 -34.29 18.43
CA GLY A 299 3.90 -34.73 17.22
C GLY A 299 2.97 -35.42 16.21
N PHE A 300 3.52 -36.39 15.48
CA PHE A 300 2.83 -37.10 14.39
C PHE A 300 2.84 -38.61 14.64
N SER A 301 1.78 -39.29 14.19
CA SER A 301 1.77 -40.76 14.10
C SER A 301 1.33 -41.21 12.71
N GLY A 302 1.90 -42.28 12.22
CA GLY A 302 1.53 -42.85 10.91
C GLY A 302 2.00 -44.29 10.78
N TRP A 303 1.49 -45.01 9.80
CA TRP A 303 1.89 -46.36 9.50
C TRP A 303 2.80 -46.38 8.27
N CYS A 304 4.01 -46.93 8.42
CA CYS A 304 4.98 -47.15 7.35
C CYS A 304 5.39 -48.63 7.36
N ASP A 305 5.31 -49.31 6.24
CA ASP A 305 5.77 -50.72 6.10
C ASP A 305 5.27 -51.63 7.24
N ASN A 306 3.99 -51.57 7.56
CA ASN A 306 3.29 -52.26 8.67
C ASN A 306 3.79 -51.92 10.08
N ASN A 307 4.63 -50.91 10.24
CA ASN A 307 5.09 -50.43 11.53
C ASN A 307 4.38 -49.10 11.87
N ARG A 308 3.91 -48.96 13.12
CA ARG A 308 3.43 -47.71 13.61
C ARG A 308 4.58 -46.81 14.02
N ILE A 309 4.73 -45.70 13.38
CA ILE A 309 5.79 -44.71 13.64
C ILE A 309 5.19 -43.56 14.45
N LEU A 310 5.87 -43.18 15.52
CA LEU A 310 5.53 -42.04 16.35
C LEU A 310 6.72 -41.08 16.29
N ILE A 311 6.45 -39.83 15.92
CA ILE A 311 7.43 -38.76 15.93
C ILE A 311 6.91 -37.69 16.87
N GLY A 312 7.62 -37.43 17.96
CA GLY A 312 7.22 -36.51 18.98
C GLY A 312 8.37 -35.67 19.52
N THR A 313 8.03 -34.66 20.28
CA THR A 313 8.98 -33.78 21.00
C THR A 313 9.22 -34.33 22.39
#